data_0400bf84eec6fcfc0fd8adc31489bc85
#
_entry.id   0400bf84eec6fcfc0fd8adc31489bc85
#
_cell.length_a   1.000
_cell.length_b   1.000
_cell.length_c   1.000
_cell.angle_alpha   90.00
_cell.angle_beta   90.00
_cell.angle_gamma   90.00
#
_symmetry.space_group_name_H-M   'P 1'
#
loop_
_entity.id
_entity.type
_entity.pdbx_description
1 polymer ?
#
loop_
_entity_poly.entity_id
_entity_poly.type
_entity_poly.pdbx_seq_one_letter_code
_entity_poly.pdbx_strand_id
1 'polypeptide(L)'
;MIGESLPPILKVVNLRKHFGEHTVLTSVNLVVPRGSIVSVLGRSGSGKSVFLKCVAGLLAPDGGEVRFENKMLIGFRRSCSYLFQGNALFDSLTALENVALPLEQTTQLSAHEIAQTALEALNSLGLEKFADYFPAQMSGGMQKRLALARALVTRPQLMLFDEPTAGLDPPARSAVFEMIVHNREKFDFTAVVVTHDVHEALAASNRVALLEEGRIHFEGTPAEFSSSDDCIVRSFGDNIVNLRTSLEK
;
A
#
# COMPACT_ATOMS: atom_id res chain seq x y z
N MET A 1 12.77 24.67 21.48
CA MET A 1 12.07 23.43 21.89
C MET A 1 12.28 22.46 20.76
N ILE A 2 13.09 21.43 20.96
CA ILE A 2 13.34 20.36 19.99
C ILE A 2 12.03 19.57 19.96
N GLY A 3 11.29 19.68 18.84
CA GLY A 3 10.03 18.94 18.69
C GLY A 3 10.31 17.44 18.78
N GLU A 4 9.77 16.79 19.80
CA GLU A 4 9.76 15.32 19.88
C GLU A 4 9.10 14.81 18.59
N SER A 5 9.88 14.18 17.72
CA SER A 5 9.35 13.53 16.54
C SER A 5 8.40 12.43 17.00
N LEU A 6 7.16 12.47 16.54
CA LEU A 6 6.18 11.42 16.84
C LEU A 6 6.79 10.03 16.56
N PRO A 7 6.52 9.04 17.43
CA PRO A 7 7.04 7.69 17.21
C PRO A 7 6.57 7.14 15.87
N PRO A 8 7.36 6.25 15.24
CA PRO A 8 6.97 5.63 13.98
C PRO A 8 5.63 4.91 14.14
N ILE A 9 4.80 4.95 13.09
CA ILE A 9 3.49 4.28 13.12
C ILE A 9 3.63 2.77 13.07
N LEU A 10 4.63 2.28 12.32
CA LEU A 10 4.88 0.86 12.15
C LEU A 10 6.37 0.56 12.37
N LYS A 11 6.65 -0.48 13.13
CA LYS A 11 7.99 -1.05 13.30
C LYS A 11 7.93 -2.55 13.13
N VAL A 12 8.70 -3.06 12.20
CA VAL A 12 8.89 -4.49 11.93
C VAL A 12 10.28 -4.88 12.41
N VAL A 13 10.39 -5.96 13.19
CA VAL A 13 11.65 -6.39 13.79
C VAL A 13 11.86 -7.88 13.54
N ASN A 14 12.93 -8.23 12.82
CA ASN A 14 13.36 -9.59 12.53
C ASN A 14 12.24 -10.51 12.02
N LEU A 15 11.33 -9.96 11.20
CA LEU A 15 10.17 -10.68 10.69
C LEU A 15 10.62 -11.85 9.81
N ARG A 16 10.10 -13.04 10.12
CA ARG A 16 10.43 -14.29 9.42
C ARG A 16 9.15 -14.99 8.97
N LYS A 17 9.21 -15.59 7.78
CA LYS A 17 8.11 -16.41 7.23
C LYS A 17 8.65 -17.51 6.34
N HIS A 18 8.17 -18.72 6.57
CA HIS A 18 8.43 -19.88 5.73
C HIS A 18 7.12 -20.61 5.36
N PHE A 19 7.15 -21.38 4.29
CA PHE A 19 6.07 -22.27 3.85
C PHE A 19 6.70 -23.64 3.60
N GLY A 20 6.45 -24.57 4.51
CA GLY A 20 7.19 -25.82 4.55
C GLY A 20 8.70 -25.56 4.69
N GLU A 21 9.51 -26.09 3.78
CA GLU A 21 10.96 -25.88 3.77
C GLU A 21 11.40 -24.59 3.07
N HIS A 22 10.47 -23.90 2.37
CA HIS A 22 10.79 -22.68 1.62
C HIS A 22 10.71 -21.45 2.51
N THR A 23 11.87 -20.84 2.78
CA THR A 23 11.94 -19.57 3.51
C THR A 23 11.75 -18.41 2.57
N VAL A 24 10.72 -17.59 2.84
CA VAL A 24 10.37 -16.40 2.03
C VAL A 24 10.90 -15.12 2.67
N LEU A 25 10.76 -14.99 4.00
CA LEU A 25 11.32 -13.87 4.76
C LEU A 25 12.28 -14.42 5.79
N THR A 26 13.54 -13.97 5.74
CA THR A 26 14.62 -14.47 6.59
C THR A 26 14.84 -13.60 7.83
N SER A 27 14.80 -12.29 7.66
CA SER A 27 14.90 -11.29 8.73
C SER A 27 14.60 -9.91 8.19
N VAL A 28 13.31 -9.55 8.13
CA VAL A 28 12.90 -8.23 7.65
C VAL A 28 12.81 -7.27 8.81
N ASN A 29 13.54 -6.15 8.71
CA ASN A 29 13.47 -5.01 9.62
C ASN A 29 13.04 -3.79 8.80
N LEU A 30 12.03 -3.05 9.27
CA LEU A 30 11.56 -1.84 8.59
C LEU A 30 10.93 -0.89 9.62
N VAL A 31 11.20 0.40 9.47
CA VAL A 31 10.57 1.47 10.25
C VAL A 31 9.80 2.39 9.33
N VAL A 32 8.50 2.58 9.62
CA VAL A 32 7.63 3.46 8.83
C VAL A 32 7.28 4.69 9.66
N PRO A 33 7.82 5.86 9.29
CA PRO A 33 7.47 7.12 9.95
C PRO A 33 6.00 7.47 9.71
N ARG A 34 5.37 8.08 10.71
CA ARG A 34 3.98 8.56 10.58
C ARG A 34 3.86 9.61 9.46
N GLY A 35 2.77 9.54 8.71
CA GLY A 35 2.49 10.48 7.62
C GLY A 35 3.40 10.32 6.40
N SER A 36 4.22 9.28 6.31
CA SER A 36 5.07 9.01 5.15
C SER A 36 4.46 8.00 4.17
N ILE A 37 4.94 8.05 2.94
CA ILE A 37 4.79 6.95 1.96
C ILE A 37 6.12 6.21 1.94
N VAL A 38 6.10 4.92 2.29
CA VAL A 38 7.27 4.03 2.22
C VAL A 38 7.01 2.97 1.16
N SER A 39 7.81 2.95 0.09
CA SER A 39 7.73 1.90 -0.92
C SER A 39 8.72 0.78 -0.62
N VAL A 40 8.24 -0.46 -0.66
CA VAL A 40 9.06 -1.67 -0.58
C VAL A 40 9.18 -2.25 -1.98
N LEU A 41 10.35 -2.04 -2.57
CA LEU A 41 10.72 -2.52 -3.89
C LEU A 41 11.23 -3.96 -3.83
N GLY A 42 11.16 -4.67 -4.94
CA GLY A 42 11.72 -6.01 -5.05
C GLY A 42 11.21 -6.73 -6.30
N ARG A 43 11.94 -7.76 -6.73
CA ARG A 43 11.55 -8.57 -7.90
C ARG A 43 10.24 -9.32 -7.65
N SER A 44 9.58 -9.77 -8.71
CA SER A 44 8.46 -10.71 -8.57
C SER A 44 8.94 -11.95 -7.81
N GLY A 45 8.14 -12.39 -6.82
CA GLY A 45 8.51 -13.53 -5.98
C GLY A 45 9.48 -13.23 -4.81
N SER A 46 9.96 -11.99 -4.61
CA SER A 46 10.86 -11.65 -3.49
C SER A 46 10.21 -11.67 -2.10
N GLY A 47 8.90 -11.92 -2.00
CA GLY A 47 8.19 -11.98 -0.73
C GLY A 47 7.45 -10.70 -0.32
N LYS A 48 7.35 -9.67 -1.18
CA LYS A 48 6.69 -8.37 -0.88
C LYS A 48 5.25 -8.53 -0.37
N SER A 49 4.41 -9.28 -1.08
CA SER A 49 3.02 -9.52 -0.66
C SER A 49 2.93 -10.35 0.61
N VAL A 50 3.87 -11.30 0.82
CA VAL A 50 3.97 -12.07 2.06
C VAL A 50 4.32 -11.16 3.23
N PHE A 51 5.32 -10.30 3.05
CA PHE A 51 5.68 -9.25 4.01
C PHE A 51 4.48 -8.39 4.37
N LEU A 52 3.80 -7.85 3.37
CA LEU A 52 2.67 -6.94 3.58
C LEU A 52 1.49 -7.62 4.29
N LYS A 53 1.21 -8.90 3.95
CA LYS A 53 0.18 -9.71 4.63
C LYS A 53 0.53 -10.01 6.09
N CYS A 54 1.81 -10.22 6.40
CA CYS A 54 2.28 -10.36 7.79
C CYS A 54 2.09 -9.04 8.55
N VAL A 55 2.45 -7.91 7.95
CA VAL A 55 2.22 -6.57 8.51
C VAL A 55 0.74 -6.31 8.76
N ALA A 56 -0.14 -6.73 7.86
CA ALA A 56 -1.58 -6.59 7.99
C ALA A 56 -2.20 -7.57 9.00
N GLY A 57 -1.45 -8.51 9.55
CA GLY A 57 -1.98 -9.58 10.39
C GLY A 57 -2.92 -10.54 9.66
N LEU A 58 -2.87 -10.54 8.32
CA LEU A 58 -3.59 -11.50 7.45
C LEU A 58 -2.85 -12.84 7.36
N LEU A 59 -1.55 -12.83 7.64
CA LEU A 59 -0.69 -13.99 7.68
C LEU A 59 0.15 -13.95 8.96
N ALA A 60 0.11 -15.00 9.76
CA ALA A 60 0.94 -15.10 10.95
C ALA A 60 2.42 -15.28 10.57
N PRO A 61 3.34 -14.46 11.09
CA PRO A 61 4.77 -14.69 10.94
C PRO A 61 5.21 -15.90 11.74
N ASP A 62 6.34 -16.50 11.35
CA ASP A 62 6.95 -17.62 12.08
C ASP A 62 8.01 -17.13 13.08
N GLY A 63 8.34 -15.83 13.05
CA GLY A 63 9.23 -15.20 14.00
C GLY A 63 9.33 -13.70 13.79
N GLY A 64 9.94 -13.04 14.77
CA GLY A 64 9.98 -11.59 14.81
C GLY A 64 8.68 -10.96 15.30
N GLU A 65 8.56 -9.65 15.16
CA GLU A 65 7.39 -8.92 15.63
C GLU A 65 7.04 -7.74 14.73
N VAL A 66 5.76 -7.42 14.69
CA VAL A 66 5.23 -6.22 14.06
C VAL A 66 4.57 -5.37 15.14
N ARG A 67 5.00 -4.12 15.27
CA ARG A 67 4.48 -3.16 16.24
C ARG A 67 3.83 -2.00 15.50
N PHE A 68 2.59 -1.70 15.90
CA PHE A 68 1.87 -0.50 15.49
C PHE A 68 1.72 0.44 16.68
N GLU A 69 2.15 1.70 16.53
CA GLU A 69 2.17 2.67 17.64
C GLU A 69 2.81 2.11 18.93
N ASN A 70 3.90 1.37 18.78
CA ASN A 70 4.59 0.65 19.86
C ASN A 70 3.76 -0.46 20.57
N LYS A 71 2.56 -0.78 20.08
CA LYS A 71 1.75 -1.90 20.56
C LYS A 71 1.91 -3.10 19.65
N MET A 72 1.93 -4.30 20.23
CA MET A 72 1.91 -5.52 19.42
C MET A 72 0.63 -5.62 18.58
N LEU A 73 0.69 -6.32 17.47
CA LEU A 73 -0.30 -6.43 16.38
C LEU A 73 -1.76 -6.78 16.81
N ILE A 74 -2.00 -7.19 18.04
CA ILE A 74 -3.34 -7.55 18.56
C ILE A 74 -4.21 -6.28 18.65
N GLY A 75 -5.19 -6.17 17.76
CA GLY A 75 -6.10 -5.01 17.66
C GLY A 75 -5.79 -4.03 16.52
N PHE A 76 -4.72 -4.25 15.78
CA PHE A 76 -4.23 -3.41 14.68
C PHE A 76 -5.24 -3.27 13.52
N ARG A 77 -6.03 -4.29 13.24
CA ARG A 77 -6.91 -4.38 12.04
C ARG A 77 -7.90 -3.22 11.87
N ARG A 78 -8.29 -2.54 12.95
CA ARG A 78 -9.24 -1.40 12.87
C ARG A 78 -8.60 -0.11 12.38
N SER A 79 -7.28 0.04 12.55
CA SER A 79 -6.54 1.25 12.15
C SER A 79 -5.77 1.07 10.85
N CYS A 80 -5.90 -0.10 10.21
CA CYS A 80 -5.20 -0.46 8.99
C CYS A 80 -6.18 -0.88 7.90
N SER A 81 -5.96 -0.42 6.69
CA SER A 81 -6.65 -0.92 5.50
C SER A 81 -5.67 -1.53 4.52
N TYR A 82 -6.11 -2.58 3.84
CA TYR A 82 -5.33 -3.33 2.87
C TYR A 82 -5.98 -3.24 1.49
N LEU A 83 -5.24 -2.75 0.51
CA LEU A 83 -5.66 -2.70 -0.87
C LEU A 83 -4.95 -3.82 -1.65
N PHE A 84 -5.72 -4.82 -2.05
CA PHE A 84 -5.23 -5.99 -2.77
C PHE A 84 -4.91 -5.68 -4.24
N GLN A 85 -3.97 -6.40 -4.81
CA GLN A 85 -3.57 -6.31 -6.21
C GLN A 85 -4.76 -6.36 -7.19
N GLY A 86 -5.77 -7.20 -6.94
CA GLY A 86 -6.98 -7.37 -7.75
C GLY A 86 -8.17 -6.51 -7.31
N ASN A 87 -7.95 -5.38 -6.59
CA ASN A 87 -8.97 -4.51 -6.00
C ASN A 87 -9.91 -5.19 -4.98
N ALA A 88 -10.14 -6.51 -5.10
CA ALA A 88 -11.00 -7.35 -4.26
C ALA A 88 -12.42 -6.76 -4.05
N LEU A 89 -12.98 -6.13 -5.08
CA LEU A 89 -14.36 -5.64 -5.05
C LEU A 89 -15.33 -6.81 -5.04
N PHE A 90 -16.49 -6.61 -4.42
CA PHE A 90 -17.60 -7.55 -4.47
C PHE A 90 -18.44 -7.26 -5.71
N ASP A 91 -18.38 -8.13 -6.70
CA ASP A 91 -19.09 -7.95 -7.99
C ASP A 91 -20.62 -7.98 -7.85
N SER A 92 -21.13 -8.60 -6.78
CA SER A 92 -22.55 -8.67 -6.45
C SER A 92 -23.09 -7.44 -5.70
N LEU A 93 -22.22 -6.51 -5.33
CA LEU A 93 -22.56 -5.28 -4.61
C LEU A 93 -22.36 -4.06 -5.53
N THR A 94 -23.22 -3.06 -5.38
CA THR A 94 -23.06 -1.75 -6.01
C THR A 94 -21.81 -1.03 -5.46
N ALA A 95 -21.43 0.08 -6.06
CA ALA A 95 -20.33 0.90 -5.58
C ALA A 95 -20.60 1.41 -4.16
N LEU A 96 -21.83 1.88 -3.89
CA LEU A 96 -22.22 2.33 -2.56
C LEU A 96 -22.12 1.21 -1.53
N GLU A 97 -22.67 0.04 -1.83
CA GLU A 97 -22.64 -1.13 -0.94
C GLU A 97 -21.22 -1.64 -0.70
N ASN A 98 -20.34 -1.64 -1.73
CA ASN A 98 -18.94 -1.96 -1.56
C ASN A 98 -18.25 -1.05 -0.54
N VAL A 99 -18.54 0.26 -0.56
CA VAL A 99 -17.94 1.23 0.36
C VAL A 99 -18.62 1.19 1.73
N ALA A 100 -19.91 0.91 1.81
CA ALA A 100 -20.66 0.80 3.07
C ALA A 100 -20.22 -0.42 3.92
N LEU A 101 -19.91 -1.55 3.26
CA LEU A 101 -19.63 -2.83 3.92
C LEU A 101 -18.61 -2.77 5.06
N PRO A 102 -17.43 -2.11 4.95
CA PRO A 102 -16.51 -1.98 6.08
C PRO A 102 -17.12 -1.25 7.29
N LEU A 103 -17.96 -0.24 7.07
CA LEU A 103 -18.62 0.50 8.16
C LEU A 103 -19.65 -0.38 8.87
N GLU A 104 -20.43 -1.16 8.14
CA GLU A 104 -21.41 -2.12 8.68
C GLU A 104 -20.74 -3.15 9.60
N GLN A 105 -19.53 -3.60 9.22
CA GLN A 105 -18.79 -4.63 9.97
C GLN A 105 -18.01 -4.08 11.17
N THR A 106 -17.67 -2.79 11.20
CA THR A 106 -16.72 -2.26 12.18
C THR A 106 -17.27 -1.14 13.07
N THR A 107 -18.47 -0.61 12.77
CA THR A 107 -19.08 0.51 13.50
C THR A 107 -20.46 0.16 14.05
N GLN A 108 -21.00 1.06 14.88
CA GLN A 108 -22.37 1.02 15.41
C GLN A 108 -23.25 2.12 14.75
N LEU A 109 -22.82 2.64 13.60
CA LEU A 109 -23.57 3.68 12.89
C LEU A 109 -24.90 3.12 12.38
N SER A 110 -25.92 3.97 12.31
CA SER A 110 -27.19 3.64 11.67
C SER A 110 -27.02 3.44 10.16
N ALA A 111 -27.94 2.71 9.53
CA ALA A 111 -27.92 2.50 8.09
C ALA A 111 -27.88 3.82 7.28
N HIS A 112 -28.56 4.87 7.77
CA HIS A 112 -28.55 6.19 7.16
C HIS A 112 -27.16 6.86 7.24
N GLU A 113 -26.51 6.83 8.40
CA GLU A 113 -25.17 7.38 8.61
C GLU A 113 -24.13 6.64 7.78
N ILE A 114 -24.25 5.30 7.68
CA ILE A 114 -23.38 4.47 6.84
C ILE A 114 -23.51 4.85 5.37
N ALA A 115 -24.74 4.94 4.85
CA ALA A 115 -25.00 5.32 3.46
C ALA A 115 -24.47 6.72 3.14
N GLN A 116 -24.69 7.69 4.04
CA GLN A 116 -24.16 9.04 3.88
C GLN A 116 -22.63 9.06 3.86
N THR A 117 -21.99 8.40 4.82
CA THR A 117 -20.50 8.32 4.89
C THR A 117 -19.91 7.64 3.67
N ALA A 118 -20.54 6.57 3.19
CA ALA A 118 -20.12 5.88 1.98
C ALA A 118 -20.27 6.75 0.74
N LEU A 119 -21.36 7.51 0.62
CA LEU A 119 -21.57 8.45 -0.49
C LEU A 119 -20.54 9.60 -0.49
N GLU A 120 -20.22 10.14 0.69
CA GLU A 120 -19.17 11.14 0.85
C GLU A 120 -17.79 10.59 0.41
N ALA A 121 -17.48 9.33 0.75
CA ALA A 121 -16.25 8.67 0.31
C ALA A 121 -16.22 8.48 -1.21
N LEU A 122 -17.33 8.07 -1.83
CA LEU A 122 -17.46 7.99 -3.30
C LEU A 122 -17.27 9.37 -3.95
N ASN A 123 -17.93 10.41 -3.43
CA ASN A 123 -17.82 11.78 -3.93
C ASN A 123 -16.37 12.27 -3.87
N SER A 124 -15.66 11.99 -2.78
CA SER A 124 -14.25 12.40 -2.59
C SER A 124 -13.30 11.87 -3.66
N LEU A 125 -13.70 10.78 -4.34
CA LEU A 125 -12.95 10.12 -5.42
C LEU A 125 -13.64 10.26 -6.80
N GLY A 126 -14.65 11.14 -6.91
CA GLY A 126 -15.34 11.43 -8.16
C GLY A 126 -16.22 10.28 -8.67
N LEU A 127 -16.78 9.48 -7.75
CA LEU A 127 -17.62 8.32 -8.06
C LEU A 127 -19.07 8.46 -7.61
N GLU A 128 -19.49 9.62 -7.08
CA GLU A 128 -20.85 9.84 -6.56
C GLU A 128 -21.95 9.44 -7.55
N LYS A 129 -21.79 9.84 -8.83
CA LYS A 129 -22.77 9.55 -9.91
C LYS A 129 -22.86 8.07 -10.29
N PHE A 130 -21.95 7.25 -9.77
CA PHE A 130 -21.84 5.83 -10.06
C PHE A 130 -22.14 4.97 -8.82
N ALA A 131 -22.80 5.56 -7.80
CA ALA A 131 -23.10 4.89 -6.52
C ALA A 131 -23.88 3.57 -6.73
N ASP A 132 -24.83 3.56 -7.67
CA ASP A 132 -25.67 2.40 -7.97
C ASP A 132 -25.07 1.44 -9.02
N TYR A 133 -23.86 1.71 -9.53
CA TYR A 133 -23.20 0.86 -10.53
C TYR A 133 -22.53 -0.32 -9.85
N PHE A 134 -22.61 -1.48 -10.51
CA PHE A 134 -21.81 -2.65 -10.14
C PHE A 134 -20.38 -2.54 -10.68
N PRO A 135 -19.38 -3.16 -10.05
CA PRO A 135 -18.00 -3.13 -10.53
C PRO A 135 -17.83 -3.48 -12.02
N ALA A 136 -18.59 -4.47 -12.51
CA ALA A 136 -18.55 -4.88 -13.92
C ALA A 136 -19.00 -3.78 -14.92
N GLN A 137 -19.72 -2.75 -14.46
CA GLN A 137 -20.16 -1.61 -15.27
C GLN A 137 -19.16 -0.45 -15.23
N MET A 138 -18.07 -0.58 -14.47
CA MET A 138 -17.07 0.46 -14.23
C MET A 138 -15.78 0.19 -15.01
N SER A 139 -15.13 1.26 -15.49
CA SER A 139 -13.79 1.12 -16.05
C SER A 139 -12.77 0.67 -15.00
N GLY A 140 -11.63 0.10 -15.42
CA GLY A 140 -10.58 -0.33 -14.50
C GLY A 140 -10.07 0.79 -13.56
N GLY A 141 -9.97 2.03 -14.07
CA GLY A 141 -9.63 3.19 -13.24
C GLY A 141 -10.72 3.57 -12.24
N MET A 142 -12.01 3.40 -12.60
CA MET A 142 -13.12 3.59 -11.66
C MET A 142 -13.12 2.51 -10.57
N GLN A 143 -12.86 1.25 -10.94
CA GLN A 143 -12.76 0.15 -9.98
C GLN A 143 -11.61 0.37 -8.98
N LYS A 144 -10.46 0.90 -9.41
CA LYS A 144 -9.35 1.24 -8.51
C LYS A 144 -9.73 2.36 -7.54
N ARG A 145 -10.39 3.42 -8.03
CA ARG A 145 -10.91 4.49 -7.17
C ARG A 145 -11.99 3.98 -6.19
N LEU A 146 -12.84 3.05 -6.62
CA LEU A 146 -13.82 2.41 -5.76
C LEU A 146 -13.16 1.57 -4.66
N ALA A 147 -12.15 0.77 -5.00
CA ALA A 147 -11.40 0.01 -4.02
C ALA A 147 -10.69 0.92 -3.00
N LEU A 148 -10.18 2.06 -3.46
CA LEU A 148 -9.59 3.06 -2.57
C LEU A 148 -10.64 3.73 -1.68
N ALA A 149 -11.82 4.09 -2.22
CA ALA A 149 -12.94 4.64 -1.43
C ALA A 149 -13.33 3.69 -0.29
N ARG A 150 -13.49 2.40 -0.62
CA ARG A 150 -13.79 1.34 0.35
C ARG A 150 -12.70 1.20 1.43
N ALA A 151 -11.44 1.34 1.05
CA ALA A 151 -10.33 1.24 2.00
C ALA A 151 -10.22 2.47 2.90
N LEU A 152 -10.59 3.67 2.41
CA LEU A 152 -10.48 4.94 3.13
C LEU A 152 -11.69 5.24 4.01
N VAL A 153 -12.87 4.64 3.76
CA VAL A 153 -14.13 4.97 4.45
C VAL A 153 -14.05 4.81 5.97
N THR A 154 -13.23 3.89 6.46
CA THR A 154 -12.97 3.66 7.89
C THR A 154 -11.93 4.61 8.49
N ARG A 155 -11.41 5.56 7.71
CA ARG A 155 -10.35 6.52 8.08
C ARG A 155 -9.14 5.83 8.72
N PRO A 156 -8.48 4.90 8.02
CA PRO A 156 -7.35 4.17 8.56
C PRO A 156 -6.14 5.09 8.77
N GLN A 157 -5.36 4.84 9.81
CA GLN A 157 -4.09 5.53 10.03
C GLN A 157 -2.96 4.97 9.15
N LEU A 158 -3.08 3.69 8.74
CA LEU A 158 -2.12 3.01 7.87
C LEU A 158 -2.83 2.34 6.70
N MET A 159 -2.38 2.67 5.49
CA MET A 159 -2.81 2.05 4.24
C MET A 159 -1.70 1.13 3.72
N LEU A 160 -2.07 -0.09 3.39
CA LEU A 160 -1.17 -1.10 2.81
C LEU A 160 -1.61 -1.39 1.37
N PHE A 161 -0.73 -1.13 0.41
CA PHE A 161 -0.98 -1.29 -1.02
C PHE A 161 -0.15 -2.44 -1.56
N ASP A 162 -0.80 -3.49 -2.04
CA ASP A 162 -0.16 -4.68 -2.62
C ASP A 162 -0.21 -4.60 -4.15
N GLU A 163 0.92 -4.24 -4.79
CA GLU A 163 1.09 -4.10 -6.24
C GLU A 163 -0.07 -3.29 -6.89
N PRO A 164 -0.33 -2.04 -6.47
CA PRO A 164 -1.54 -1.30 -6.89
C PRO A 164 -1.57 -0.98 -8.38
N THR A 165 -0.44 -1.08 -9.05
CA THR A 165 -0.23 -0.76 -10.48
C THR A 165 -0.12 -2.00 -11.36
N ALA A 166 -0.23 -3.21 -10.79
CA ALA A 166 -0.06 -4.45 -11.54
C ALA A 166 -1.03 -4.52 -12.74
N GLY A 167 -0.49 -4.88 -13.90
CA GLY A 167 -1.25 -5.03 -15.14
C GLY A 167 -1.63 -3.72 -15.84
N LEU A 168 -1.15 -2.57 -15.37
CA LEU A 168 -1.40 -1.27 -15.98
C LEU A 168 -0.29 -0.86 -16.96
N ASP A 169 -0.65 -0.04 -17.93
CA ASP A 169 0.29 0.68 -18.79
C ASP A 169 1.00 1.81 -18.00
N PRO A 170 2.14 2.34 -18.49
CA PRO A 170 2.91 3.35 -17.76
C PRO A 170 2.12 4.61 -17.37
N PRO A 171 1.28 5.24 -18.24
CA PRO A 171 0.48 6.40 -17.85
C PRO A 171 -0.50 6.10 -16.72
N ALA A 172 -1.14 4.92 -16.74
CA ALA A 172 -2.07 4.52 -15.70
C ALA A 172 -1.37 4.20 -14.36
N ARG A 173 -0.12 3.71 -14.40
CA ARG A 173 0.69 3.51 -13.18
C ARG A 173 0.97 4.84 -12.48
N SER A 174 1.46 5.83 -13.20
CA SER A 174 1.72 7.18 -12.65
C SER A 174 0.46 7.78 -12.05
N ALA A 175 -0.69 7.68 -12.73
CA ALA A 175 -1.97 8.16 -12.21
C ALA A 175 -2.40 7.47 -10.89
N VAL A 176 -2.09 6.18 -10.71
CA VAL A 176 -2.35 5.47 -9.44
C VAL A 176 -1.46 6.01 -8.32
N PHE A 177 -0.17 6.23 -8.57
CA PHE A 177 0.72 6.79 -7.55
C PHE A 177 0.36 8.23 -7.20
N GLU A 178 0.03 9.07 -8.19
CA GLU A 178 -0.49 10.43 -7.97
C GLU A 178 -1.76 10.40 -7.10
N MET A 179 -2.66 9.46 -7.36
CA MET A 179 -3.87 9.26 -6.55
C MET A 179 -3.52 8.87 -5.10
N ILE A 180 -2.53 8.01 -4.88
CA ILE A 180 -2.06 7.63 -3.53
C ILE A 180 -1.50 8.87 -2.81
N VAL A 181 -0.62 9.64 -3.45
CA VAL A 181 -0.02 10.86 -2.88
C VAL A 181 -1.10 11.89 -2.53
N HIS A 182 -1.98 12.20 -3.48
CA HIS A 182 -3.04 13.19 -3.28
C HIS A 182 -3.99 12.80 -2.13
N ASN A 183 -4.44 11.55 -2.11
CA ASN A 183 -5.36 11.08 -1.07
C ASN A 183 -4.66 10.91 0.29
N ARG A 184 -3.35 10.58 0.33
CA ARG A 184 -2.58 10.55 1.56
C ARG A 184 -2.56 11.94 2.22
N GLU A 185 -2.36 13.02 1.47
CA GLU A 185 -2.41 14.38 1.99
C GLU A 185 -3.81 14.77 2.47
N LYS A 186 -4.83 14.43 1.68
CA LYS A 186 -6.23 14.74 1.97
C LYS A 186 -6.79 14.03 3.21
N PHE A 187 -6.40 12.77 3.44
CA PHE A 187 -6.95 11.92 4.50
C PHE A 187 -5.96 11.62 5.63
N ASP A 188 -4.75 12.20 5.58
CA ASP A 188 -3.69 12.12 6.61
C ASP A 188 -3.37 10.69 7.06
N PHE A 189 -3.21 9.76 6.12
CA PHE A 189 -2.78 8.39 6.43
C PHE A 189 -1.28 8.19 6.16
N THR A 190 -0.71 7.14 6.73
CA THR A 190 0.60 6.62 6.38
C THR A 190 0.43 5.51 5.36
N ALA A 191 1.32 5.39 4.38
CA ALA A 191 1.24 4.36 3.36
C ALA A 191 2.47 3.46 3.33
N VAL A 192 2.25 2.14 3.18
CA VAL A 192 3.27 1.19 2.73
C VAL A 192 2.82 0.62 1.39
N VAL A 193 3.63 0.79 0.37
CA VAL A 193 3.35 0.33 -1.00
C VAL A 193 4.38 -0.73 -1.36
N VAL A 194 3.95 -1.96 -1.61
CA VAL A 194 4.84 -2.97 -2.19
C VAL A 194 4.65 -2.98 -3.70
N THR A 195 5.75 -2.89 -4.45
CA THR A 195 5.70 -2.79 -5.91
C THR A 195 7.03 -3.21 -6.56
N HIS A 196 6.98 -3.49 -7.85
CA HIS A 196 8.15 -3.63 -8.72
C HIS A 196 8.35 -2.41 -9.63
N ASP A 197 7.45 -1.42 -9.58
CA ASP A 197 7.51 -0.18 -10.37
C ASP A 197 8.43 0.84 -9.69
N VAL A 198 9.72 0.77 -10.01
CA VAL A 198 10.76 1.57 -9.34
C VAL A 198 10.59 3.07 -9.59
N HIS A 199 10.32 3.47 -10.83
CA HIS A 199 10.22 4.88 -11.22
C HIS A 199 9.11 5.62 -10.44
N GLU A 200 7.92 5.06 -10.45
CA GLU A 200 6.75 5.63 -9.75
C GLU A 200 6.95 5.64 -8.24
N ALA A 201 7.54 4.56 -7.70
CA ALA A 201 7.85 4.46 -6.29
C ALA A 201 8.85 5.54 -5.82
N LEU A 202 9.93 5.78 -6.59
CA LEU A 202 10.91 6.83 -6.30
C LEU A 202 10.29 8.23 -6.38
N ALA A 203 9.37 8.47 -7.33
CA ALA A 203 8.72 9.75 -7.49
C ALA A 203 7.71 10.07 -6.38
N ALA A 204 7.04 9.05 -5.83
CA ALA A 204 5.92 9.22 -4.90
C ALA A 204 6.29 9.04 -3.42
N SER A 205 7.43 8.41 -3.11
CA SER A 205 7.74 7.99 -1.75
C SER A 205 8.65 8.96 -1.00
N ASN A 206 8.45 9.03 0.32
CA ASN A 206 9.38 9.69 1.23
C ASN A 206 10.62 8.81 1.53
N ARG A 207 10.41 7.49 1.57
CA ARG A 207 11.47 6.50 1.77
C ARG A 207 11.22 5.28 0.90
N VAL A 208 12.29 4.61 0.55
CA VAL A 208 12.25 3.34 -0.18
C VAL A 208 13.07 2.27 0.54
N ALA A 209 12.58 1.05 0.49
CA ALA A 209 13.28 -0.13 0.97
C ALA A 209 13.34 -1.16 -0.16
N LEU A 210 14.46 -1.86 -0.31
CA LEU A 210 14.61 -2.94 -1.28
C LEU A 210 14.57 -4.27 -0.56
N LEU A 211 13.55 -5.08 -0.85
CA LEU A 211 13.42 -6.43 -0.35
C LEU A 211 14.03 -7.43 -1.34
N GLU A 212 15.13 -8.03 -0.94
CA GLU A 212 15.86 -9.03 -1.73
C GLU A 212 16.26 -10.20 -0.82
N GLU A 213 16.13 -11.43 -1.30
CA GLU A 213 16.45 -12.65 -0.56
C GLU A 213 15.86 -12.71 0.86
N GLY A 214 14.60 -12.23 0.99
CA GLY A 214 13.86 -12.28 2.24
C GLY A 214 14.32 -11.30 3.33
N ARG A 215 15.09 -10.28 3.00
CA ARG A 215 15.56 -9.22 3.91
C ARG A 215 15.56 -7.85 3.23
N ILE A 216 15.55 -6.79 4.02
CA ILE A 216 15.78 -5.45 3.49
C ILE A 216 17.27 -5.29 3.21
N HIS A 217 17.61 -5.20 1.93
CA HIS A 217 18.96 -5.00 1.44
C HIS A 217 19.37 -3.52 1.45
N PHE A 218 18.41 -2.63 1.18
CA PHE A 218 18.59 -1.18 1.21
C PHE A 218 17.37 -0.52 1.87
N GLU A 219 17.62 0.54 2.65
CA GLU A 219 16.58 1.45 3.15
C GLU A 219 17.14 2.87 3.15
N GLY A 220 16.43 3.80 2.49
CA GLY A 220 16.87 5.20 2.38
C GLY A 220 15.82 6.09 1.73
N THR A 221 16.24 7.31 1.37
CA THR A 221 15.46 8.22 0.54
C THR A 221 15.53 7.82 -0.94
N PRO A 222 14.59 8.28 -1.80
CA PRO A 222 14.70 8.10 -3.25
C PRO A 222 16.02 8.61 -3.84
N ALA A 223 16.56 9.72 -3.32
CA ALA A 223 17.83 10.28 -3.77
C ALA A 223 19.01 9.36 -3.42
N GLU A 224 19.05 8.82 -2.19
CA GLU A 224 20.07 7.86 -1.76
C GLU A 224 19.99 6.56 -2.57
N PHE A 225 18.78 6.08 -2.89
CA PHE A 225 18.59 4.92 -3.76
C PHE A 225 19.16 5.16 -5.15
N SER A 226 18.84 6.31 -5.76
CA SER A 226 19.28 6.67 -7.13
C SER A 226 20.77 6.92 -7.24
N SER A 227 21.43 7.34 -6.15
CA SER A 227 22.89 7.59 -6.09
C SER A 227 23.70 6.43 -5.50
N SER A 228 23.06 5.32 -5.19
CA SER A 228 23.73 4.17 -4.57
C SER A 228 24.73 3.51 -5.51
N ASP A 229 25.92 3.20 -4.98
CA ASP A 229 26.95 2.42 -5.69
C ASP A 229 26.78 0.91 -5.54
N ASP A 230 25.83 0.47 -4.71
CA ASP A 230 25.52 -0.95 -4.52
C ASP A 230 25.01 -1.60 -5.82
N CYS A 231 25.63 -2.69 -6.23
CA CYS A 231 25.36 -3.35 -7.51
C CYS A 231 23.92 -3.92 -7.58
N ILE A 232 23.37 -4.36 -6.44
CA ILE A 232 21.98 -4.87 -6.37
C ILE A 232 21.02 -3.71 -6.53
N VAL A 233 21.20 -2.61 -5.79
CA VAL A 233 20.37 -1.41 -5.90
C VAL A 233 20.39 -0.85 -7.32
N ARG A 234 21.59 -0.73 -7.94
CA ARG A 234 21.73 -0.28 -9.33
C ARG A 234 20.98 -1.17 -10.31
N SER A 235 21.01 -2.49 -10.14
CA SER A 235 20.30 -3.41 -11.05
C SER A 235 18.78 -3.14 -11.10
N PHE A 236 18.20 -2.53 -10.07
CA PHE A 236 16.82 -2.07 -10.05
C PHE A 236 16.66 -0.69 -10.71
N GLY A 237 17.66 0.18 -10.60
CA GLY A 237 17.70 1.51 -11.23
C GLY A 237 17.96 1.46 -12.73
N ASP A 238 18.85 0.61 -13.20
CA ASP A 238 19.30 0.52 -14.62
C ASP A 238 18.21 0.03 -15.57
N ASN A 239 17.22 -0.70 -15.08
CA ASN A 239 16.00 -1.00 -15.85
C ASN A 239 15.24 0.28 -16.27
N ILE A 240 15.47 1.41 -15.61
CA ILE A 240 14.89 2.73 -15.93
C ILE A 240 15.67 3.38 -17.09
N VAL A 241 17.00 3.25 -17.11
CA VAL A 241 17.86 3.92 -18.10
C VAL A 241 17.78 3.23 -19.46
N ASN A 242 17.73 1.90 -19.47
CA ASN A 242 17.66 1.12 -20.73
C ASN A 242 16.33 1.33 -21.50
N LEU A 243 15.24 1.67 -20.83
CA LEU A 243 13.98 2.01 -21.50
C LEU A 243 14.03 3.39 -22.19
N ARG A 244 14.74 4.37 -21.61
CA ARG A 244 14.91 5.70 -22.25
C ARG A 244 15.77 5.62 -23.52
N THR A 245 16.85 4.85 -23.48
CA THR A 245 17.76 4.70 -24.63
C THR A 245 17.16 3.88 -25.77
N SER A 246 16.14 3.07 -25.51
CA SER A 246 15.43 2.28 -26.55
C SER A 246 14.31 3.07 -27.24
N LEU A 247 13.84 4.18 -26.65
CA LEU A 247 12.78 5.04 -27.21
C LEU A 247 13.34 6.23 -28.00
N GLU A 248 14.66 6.49 -27.91
CA GLU A 248 15.37 7.55 -28.66
C GLU A 248 16.08 7.02 -29.91
N LYS A 249 15.87 5.76 -30.29
CA LYS A 249 16.31 5.15 -31.55
C LYS A 249 15.10 4.75 -32.38
#